data_b428f1ea212cb5438722f00f6c0e89eb
#
_entry.id   b428f1ea212cb5438722f00f6c0e89eb
#
_cell.length_a   1.000
_cell.length_b   1.000
_cell.length_c   1.000
_cell.angle_alpha   90.00
_cell.angle_beta   90.00
_cell.angle_gamma   90.00
#
_symmetry.space_group_name_H-M   'P 1'
#
loop_
_entity.id
_entity.type
_entity.pdbx_description
1 polymer ?
#
loop_
_entity_poly.entity_id
_entity_poly.type
_entity_poly.pdbx_seq_one_letter_code
_entity_poly.pdbx_strand_id
1 'polypeptide(L)'
;MTVDERTTAEVAVVSAVLDYFEGWFDGDAARMERALHPGLAKRSLEKDGRTLDETTAEQMIDATARGLGGERDPGDRRIEVEVEDVHGTIANATVRSAVYREYVQLVRTAEGWKIVNTLWELT
;
A
#
# COMPACT_ATOMS: atom_id res chain seq x y z
N MET A 1 -7.41 -17.13 -16.37
CA MET A 1 -6.40 -16.07 -16.59
C MET A 1 -5.21 -16.65 -17.32
N THR A 2 -4.82 -16.06 -18.44
CA THR A 2 -3.62 -16.45 -19.19
C THR A 2 -2.37 -15.97 -18.49
N VAL A 3 -1.19 -16.51 -18.89
CA VAL A 3 0.11 -16.05 -18.36
C VAL A 3 0.31 -14.55 -18.62
N ASP A 4 -0.02 -14.08 -19.81
CA ASP A 4 0.13 -12.65 -20.16
C ASP A 4 -0.80 -11.76 -19.34
N GLU A 5 -2.05 -12.18 -19.13
CA GLU A 5 -3.01 -11.45 -18.30
C GLU A 5 -2.52 -11.38 -16.85
N ARG A 6 -1.97 -12.48 -16.33
CA ARG A 6 -1.43 -12.53 -14.98
C ARG A 6 -0.21 -11.62 -14.83
N THR A 7 0.71 -11.63 -15.79
CA THR A 7 1.88 -10.75 -15.78
C THR A 7 1.47 -9.29 -15.81
N THR A 8 0.51 -8.93 -16.67
CA THR A 8 -0.03 -7.58 -16.76
C THR A 8 -0.65 -7.14 -15.42
N ALA A 9 -1.42 -8.03 -14.79
CA ALA A 9 -2.04 -7.76 -13.49
C ALA A 9 -0.97 -7.57 -12.40
N GLU A 10 0.04 -8.43 -12.36
CA GLU A 10 1.12 -8.33 -11.37
C GLU A 10 1.88 -7.01 -11.50
N VAL A 11 2.20 -6.58 -12.72
CA VAL A 11 2.86 -5.29 -12.97
C VAL A 11 2.00 -4.13 -12.48
N ALA A 12 0.69 -4.16 -12.75
CA ALA A 12 -0.24 -3.13 -12.33
C ALA A 12 -0.40 -3.09 -10.80
N VAL A 13 -0.41 -4.25 -10.15
CA VAL A 13 -0.45 -4.36 -8.68
C VAL A 13 0.81 -3.76 -8.08
N VAL A 14 1.98 -4.11 -8.59
CA VAL A 14 3.27 -3.53 -8.13
C VAL A 14 3.25 -2.01 -8.29
N SER A 15 2.77 -1.52 -9.41
CA SER A 15 2.68 -0.07 -9.68
C SER A 15 1.80 0.63 -8.64
N ALA A 16 0.64 0.06 -8.29
CA ALA A 16 -0.25 0.62 -7.28
C ALA A 16 0.41 0.64 -5.90
N VAL A 17 1.09 -0.45 -5.53
CA VAL A 17 1.79 -0.54 -4.24
C VAL A 17 2.95 0.45 -4.18
N LEU A 18 3.70 0.64 -5.27
CA LEU A 18 4.77 1.63 -5.33
C LEU A 18 4.22 3.07 -5.25
N ASP A 19 3.07 3.36 -5.86
CA ASP A 19 2.41 4.65 -5.68
C ASP A 19 2.14 4.93 -4.20
N TYR A 20 1.73 3.92 -3.47
CA TYR A 20 1.46 4.01 -2.04
C TYR A 20 2.76 4.28 -1.24
N PHE A 21 3.79 3.46 -1.41
CA PHE A 21 5.03 3.57 -0.63
C PHE A 21 5.86 4.77 -1.03
N GLU A 22 6.09 4.98 -2.31
CA GLU A 22 6.86 6.12 -2.79
C GLU A 22 6.12 7.43 -2.56
N GLY A 23 4.80 7.42 -2.79
CA GLY A 23 3.96 8.57 -2.47
C GLY A 23 4.07 8.98 -1.02
N TRP A 24 4.06 8.00 -0.11
CA TRP A 24 4.21 8.23 1.32
C TRP A 24 5.54 8.91 1.66
N PHE A 25 6.65 8.33 1.21
CA PHE A 25 7.97 8.88 1.50
C PHE A 25 8.23 10.22 0.81
N ASP A 26 7.70 10.40 -0.40
CA ASP A 26 7.91 11.62 -1.20
C ASP A 26 6.95 12.76 -0.82
N GLY A 27 5.95 12.49 0.01
CA GLY A 27 4.91 13.47 0.32
C GLY A 27 3.99 13.76 -0.87
N ASP A 28 3.86 12.81 -1.79
CA ASP A 28 3.07 12.96 -3.02
C ASP A 28 1.64 12.46 -2.77
N ALA A 29 0.77 13.38 -2.36
CA ALA A 29 -0.62 13.07 -2.05
C ALA A 29 -1.41 12.54 -3.25
N ALA A 30 -1.09 12.99 -4.46
CA ALA A 30 -1.77 12.52 -5.67
C ALA A 30 -1.46 11.05 -5.95
N ARG A 31 -0.21 10.62 -5.76
CA ARG A 31 0.17 9.22 -5.88
C ARG A 31 -0.52 8.37 -4.80
N MET A 32 -0.56 8.87 -3.56
CA MET A 32 -1.25 8.19 -2.46
C MET A 32 -2.73 7.98 -2.78
N GLU A 33 -3.41 9.03 -3.22
CA GLU A 33 -4.84 8.96 -3.58
C GLU A 33 -5.08 7.96 -4.71
N ARG A 34 -4.21 7.95 -5.72
CA ARG A 34 -4.32 7.02 -6.85
C ARG A 34 -4.19 5.57 -6.42
N ALA A 35 -3.38 5.29 -5.40
CA ALA A 35 -3.12 3.94 -4.91
C ALA A 35 -4.28 3.36 -4.09
N LEU A 36 -5.06 4.21 -3.42
CA LEU A 36 -6.01 3.78 -2.39
C LEU A 36 -7.45 3.77 -2.88
N HIS A 37 -8.19 2.73 -2.47
CA HIS A 37 -9.65 2.76 -2.55
C HIS A 37 -10.17 3.68 -1.43
N PRO A 38 -11.23 4.48 -1.68
CA PRO A 38 -11.81 5.32 -0.63
C PRO A 38 -12.27 4.55 0.61
N GLY A 39 -12.59 3.27 0.47
CA GLY A 39 -13.01 2.38 1.56
C GLY A 39 -11.87 1.64 2.24
N LEU A 40 -10.64 2.09 2.10
CA LEU A 40 -9.47 1.45 2.72
C LEU A 40 -9.67 1.14 4.19
N ALA A 41 -9.29 -0.08 4.60
CA ALA A 41 -9.11 -0.44 6.01
C ALA A 41 -7.62 -0.70 6.25
N LYS A 42 -6.95 0.23 6.93
CA LYS A 42 -5.53 0.12 7.26
C LYS A 42 -5.40 0.01 8.78
N ARG A 43 -4.69 -1.03 9.25
CA ARG A 43 -4.59 -1.32 10.67
C ARG A 43 -3.17 -1.69 11.08
N SER A 44 -2.88 -1.40 12.35
CA SER A 44 -1.68 -1.89 13.04
C SER A 44 -2.03 -2.13 14.50
N LEU A 45 -1.29 -3.03 15.16
CA LEU A 45 -1.46 -3.27 16.58
C LEU A 45 -0.73 -2.18 17.36
N GLU A 46 -1.41 -1.58 18.33
CA GLU A 46 -0.80 -0.57 19.21
C GLU A 46 0.13 -1.22 20.23
N LYS A 47 0.91 -0.39 20.91
CA LYS A 47 1.92 -0.84 21.89
C LYS A 47 1.34 -1.59 23.07
N ASP A 48 0.06 -1.41 23.37
CA ASP A 48 -0.63 -2.13 24.44
C ASP A 48 -0.82 -3.63 24.11
N GLY A 49 -0.58 -4.04 22.89
CA GLY A 49 -0.76 -5.42 22.43
C GLY A 49 -2.20 -5.84 22.29
N ARG A 50 -3.17 -4.91 22.27
CA ARG A 50 -4.62 -5.21 22.26
C ARG A 50 -5.41 -4.35 21.29
N THR A 51 -5.11 -3.05 21.24
CA THR A 51 -5.86 -2.07 20.47
C THR A 51 -5.35 -2.03 19.03
N LEU A 52 -6.26 -1.97 18.07
CA LEU A 52 -5.89 -1.75 16.68
C LEU A 52 -5.97 -0.25 16.38
N ASP A 53 -4.89 0.29 15.87
CA ASP A 53 -4.90 1.60 15.24
C ASP A 53 -5.52 1.44 13.85
N GLU A 54 -6.46 2.30 13.50
CA GLU A 54 -7.13 2.27 12.21
C GLU A 54 -6.94 3.60 11.50
N THR A 55 -6.59 3.53 10.22
CA THR A 55 -6.37 4.71 9.39
C THR A 55 -7.20 4.58 8.12
N THR A 56 -7.93 5.65 7.78
CA THR A 56 -8.73 5.72 6.56
C THR A 56 -7.89 6.21 5.38
N ALA A 57 -8.41 6.03 4.16
CA ALA A 57 -7.76 6.57 2.96
C ALA A 57 -7.60 8.09 3.06
N GLU A 58 -8.63 8.79 3.50
CA GLU A 58 -8.59 10.25 3.67
C GLU A 58 -7.48 10.67 4.65
N GLN A 59 -7.37 9.98 5.78
CA GLN A 59 -6.30 10.24 6.75
C GLN A 59 -4.90 9.98 6.17
N MET A 60 -4.75 8.92 5.38
CA MET A 60 -3.47 8.62 4.72
C MET A 60 -3.07 9.70 3.70
N ILE A 61 -4.03 10.15 2.91
CA ILE A 61 -3.79 11.21 1.91
C ILE A 61 -3.39 12.50 2.61
N ASP A 62 -4.11 12.87 3.67
CA ASP A 62 -3.79 14.07 4.47
C ASP A 62 -2.42 13.98 5.12
N ALA A 63 -2.11 12.87 5.76
CA ALA A 63 -0.79 12.65 6.39
C ALA A 63 0.35 12.71 5.37
N THR A 64 0.13 12.16 4.18
CA THR A 64 1.09 12.22 3.08
C THR A 64 1.32 13.67 2.64
N ALA A 65 0.23 14.43 2.45
CA ALA A 65 0.30 15.84 2.06
C ALA A 65 1.06 16.69 3.09
N ARG A 66 0.95 16.34 4.37
CA ARG A 66 1.66 17.03 5.46
C ARG A 66 3.12 16.59 5.61
N GLY A 67 3.58 15.65 4.80
CA GLY A 67 4.98 15.21 4.79
C GLY A 67 5.38 14.26 5.92
N LEU A 68 4.41 13.63 6.61
CA LEU A 68 4.72 12.73 7.72
C LEU A 68 5.56 11.53 7.28
N GLY A 69 5.33 11.02 6.07
CA GLY A 69 6.12 9.92 5.52
C GLY A 69 7.57 10.32 5.23
N GLY A 70 7.78 11.55 4.80
CA GLY A 70 9.12 12.08 4.53
C GLY A 70 10.00 12.11 5.77
N GLU A 71 9.41 12.31 6.94
CA GLU A 71 10.13 12.28 8.22
C GLU A 71 10.68 10.91 8.55
N ARG A 72 10.13 9.85 7.96
CA ARG A 72 10.54 8.46 8.16
C ARG A 72 11.37 7.92 6.99
N ASP A 73 11.64 8.73 5.98
CA ASP A 73 12.40 8.29 4.81
C ASP A 73 13.85 8.02 5.19
N PRO A 74 14.33 6.76 5.07
CA PRO A 74 15.70 6.41 5.45
C PRO A 74 16.75 6.75 4.38
N GLY A 75 16.32 7.32 3.23
CA GLY A 75 17.17 7.50 2.06
C GLY A 75 17.26 6.21 1.23
N ASP A 76 17.75 5.14 1.80
CA ASP A 76 17.72 3.79 1.20
C ASP A 76 16.44 3.07 1.67
N ARG A 77 15.39 3.19 0.88
CA ARG A 77 14.04 2.71 1.23
C ARG A 77 13.90 1.20 1.17
N ARG A 78 14.65 0.54 0.29
CA ARG A 78 14.63 -0.93 0.07
C ARG A 78 13.22 -1.47 -0.12
N ILE A 79 12.42 -0.82 -0.94
CA ILE A 79 11.04 -1.24 -1.18
C ILE A 79 11.04 -2.47 -2.08
N GLU A 80 10.65 -3.60 -1.54
CA GLU A 80 10.50 -4.85 -2.26
C GLU A 80 9.04 -5.28 -2.20
N VAL A 81 8.40 -5.43 -3.37
CA VAL A 81 7.01 -5.84 -3.48
C VAL A 81 6.94 -7.25 -4.04
N GLU A 82 6.37 -8.14 -3.26
CA GLU A 82 6.11 -9.51 -3.71
C GLU A 82 4.61 -9.70 -3.89
N VAL A 83 4.17 -9.88 -5.14
CA VAL A 83 2.78 -10.24 -5.43
C VAL A 83 2.63 -11.73 -5.20
N GLU A 84 1.87 -12.10 -4.18
CA GLU A 84 1.74 -13.51 -3.78
C GLU A 84 0.70 -14.24 -4.61
N ASP A 85 -0.41 -13.57 -4.92
CA ASP A 85 -1.48 -14.16 -5.73
C ASP A 85 -2.32 -13.09 -6.40
N VAL A 86 -2.81 -13.41 -7.58
CA VAL A 86 -3.81 -12.62 -8.32
C VAL A 86 -4.89 -13.56 -8.81
N HIS A 87 -6.14 -13.27 -8.50
CA HIS A 87 -7.28 -14.02 -9.00
C HIS A 87 -8.37 -13.06 -9.46
N GLY A 88 -8.62 -13.01 -10.76
CA GLY A 88 -9.68 -12.12 -11.29
C GLY A 88 -9.42 -10.66 -10.92
N THR A 89 -10.23 -10.13 -10.01
CA THR A 89 -10.17 -8.73 -9.59
C THR A 89 -9.58 -8.54 -8.20
N ILE A 90 -8.98 -9.57 -7.61
CA ILE A 90 -8.38 -9.48 -6.27
C ILE A 90 -6.92 -9.90 -6.28
N ALA A 91 -6.14 -9.32 -5.40
CA ALA A 91 -4.71 -9.64 -5.27
C ALA A 91 -4.21 -9.47 -3.83
N ASN A 92 -3.20 -10.28 -3.49
CA ASN A 92 -2.44 -10.16 -2.24
C ASN A 92 -0.99 -9.82 -2.56
N ALA A 93 -0.39 -8.95 -1.77
CA ALA A 93 1.04 -8.65 -1.87
C ALA A 93 1.65 -8.43 -0.49
N THR A 94 2.95 -8.73 -0.38
CA THR A 94 3.75 -8.42 0.79
C THR A 94 4.76 -7.35 0.40
N VAL A 95 4.92 -6.35 1.25
CA VAL A 95 5.91 -5.29 1.06
C VAL A 95 6.94 -5.35 2.17
N ARG A 96 8.20 -5.43 1.77
CA ARG A 96 9.36 -5.37 2.67
C ARG A 96 10.12 -4.09 2.36
N SER A 97 10.28 -3.26 3.37
CA SER A 97 11.09 -2.04 3.21
C SER A 97 12.00 -1.85 4.41
N ALA A 98 12.87 -0.86 4.34
CA ALA A 98 13.75 -0.55 5.46
C ALA A 98 12.99 -0.12 6.72
N VAL A 99 11.77 0.43 6.56
CA VAL A 99 10.98 0.98 7.67
C VAL A 99 9.81 0.10 8.05
N TYR A 100 9.11 -0.47 7.05
CA TYR A 100 7.83 -1.16 7.25
C TYR A 100 7.83 -2.58 6.73
N ARG A 101 7.10 -3.46 7.41
CA ARG A 101 6.58 -4.70 6.85
C ARG A 101 5.07 -4.51 6.70
N GLU A 102 4.55 -4.73 5.51
CA GLU A 102 3.13 -4.49 5.24
C GLU A 102 2.53 -5.55 4.34
N TYR A 103 1.36 -6.04 4.73
CA TYR A 103 0.56 -6.98 3.93
C TYR A 103 -0.60 -6.21 3.33
N VAL A 104 -0.75 -6.28 2.01
CA VAL A 104 -1.74 -5.49 1.30
C VAL A 104 -2.64 -6.38 0.47
N GLN A 105 -3.92 -6.00 0.40
CA GLN A 105 -4.89 -6.62 -0.48
C GLN A 105 -5.46 -5.54 -1.39
N LEU A 106 -5.62 -5.90 -2.66
CA LEU A 106 -6.05 -4.96 -3.69
C LEU A 106 -7.24 -5.51 -4.46
N VAL A 107 -8.03 -4.60 -5.03
CA VAL A 107 -9.08 -4.94 -5.97
C VAL A 107 -8.87 -4.15 -7.27
N ARG A 108 -9.24 -4.76 -8.39
CA ARG A 108 -9.26 -4.07 -9.68
C ARG A 108 -10.62 -3.41 -9.88
N THR A 109 -10.63 -2.08 -9.83
CA THR A 109 -11.81 -1.26 -10.06
C THR A 109 -11.86 -0.76 -11.52
N ALA A 110 -12.89 0.01 -11.84
CA ALA A 110 -12.97 0.69 -13.14
C ALA A 110 -11.80 1.65 -13.38
N GLU A 111 -11.19 2.18 -12.31
CA GLU A 111 -10.05 3.09 -12.38
C GLU A 111 -8.70 2.38 -12.18
N GLY A 112 -8.68 1.06 -12.16
CA GLY A 112 -7.47 0.26 -11.97
C GLY A 112 -7.39 -0.39 -10.59
N TRP A 113 -6.20 -0.91 -10.27
CA TRP A 113 -5.98 -1.60 -9.01
C TRP A 113 -5.87 -0.61 -7.85
N LYS A 114 -6.61 -0.89 -6.76
CA LYS A 114 -6.65 -0.05 -5.57
C LYS A 114 -6.44 -0.90 -4.33
N ILE A 115 -5.68 -0.38 -3.36
CA ILE A 115 -5.48 -1.04 -2.08
C ILE A 115 -6.75 -0.85 -1.23
N VAL A 116 -7.28 -1.96 -0.71
CA VAL A 116 -8.49 -1.96 0.12
C VAL A 116 -8.24 -2.36 1.56
N ASN A 117 -7.19 -3.16 1.82
CA ASN A 117 -6.82 -3.59 3.17
C ASN A 117 -5.31 -3.54 3.33
N THR A 118 -4.85 -3.08 4.48
CA THR A 118 -3.46 -3.24 4.88
C THR A 118 -3.35 -3.60 6.35
N LEU A 119 -2.33 -4.40 6.66
CA LEU A 119 -1.90 -4.70 8.02
C LEU A 119 -0.39 -4.50 8.05
N TRP A 120 0.10 -3.66 8.97
CA TRP A 120 1.49 -3.25 8.96
C TRP A 120 2.09 -3.15 10.35
N GLU A 121 3.41 -3.22 10.40
CA GLU A 121 4.19 -2.85 11.58
C GLU A 121 5.56 -2.34 11.14
N LEU A 122 6.27 -1.69 12.05
CA LEU A 122 7.65 -1.26 11.80
C LEU A 122 8.58 -2.47 11.80
N THR A 123 9.61 -2.40 10.96
CA THR A 123 10.63 -3.45 10.93
C THR A 123 11.57 -3.37 12.11
#